data_0e628b3ad7bf57198280ceeb6de66d42
#
_entry.id   0e628b3ad7bf57198280ceeb6de66d42
#
_cell.length_a   1.000
_cell.length_b   1.000
_cell.length_c   1.000
_cell.angle_alpha   90.00
_cell.angle_beta   90.00
_cell.angle_gamma   90.00
#
_symmetry.space_group_name_H-M   'P 1'
#
loop_
_entity.id
_entity.type
_entity.pdbx_description
1 polymer ?
#
loop_
_entity_poly.entity_id
_entity_poly.type
_entity_poly.pdbx_seq_one_letter_code
_entity_poly.pdbx_strand_id
1 'polypeptide(L)'
;AIDCSRSMLSKDASPTRLGRAKTAAYDLLDALPGDNFGIIIFSGDAVLLMPLTHDHNALKETIEQLQFGWVSQGGTNLENVVRLALQTFKRDKEADAKNALVILSDGEDTVNITYKTAEAARQHQLIIVTAGIGTTIGTTIPDEQSPSGLYRDRRGQHVVSKLNPESLQYLARQTDGQYVQLSDGAALNRFVSDIADRLDITEGREEV
;
A
#
# COMPACT_ATOMS: atom_id res chain seq x y z
N ALA A 1 4.15 -0.84 0.62
CA ALA A 1 3.95 0.53 0.12
C ALA A 1 2.71 1.13 0.76
N ILE A 2 2.84 2.31 1.35
CA ILE A 2 1.77 2.98 2.10
C ILE A 2 1.44 4.30 1.42
N ASP A 3 0.18 4.47 1.05
CA ASP A 3 -0.35 5.71 0.50
C ASP A 3 -0.40 6.79 1.57
N CYS A 4 0.29 7.91 1.32
CA CYS A 4 0.32 9.10 2.17
C CYS A 4 -0.34 10.30 1.47
N SER A 5 -1.20 10.08 0.49
CA SER A 5 -1.97 11.12 -0.19
C SER A 5 -3.01 11.76 0.75
N ARG A 6 -3.54 12.92 0.36
CA ARG A 6 -4.49 13.67 1.19
C ARG A 6 -5.79 12.89 1.46
N SER A 7 -6.25 12.08 0.52
CA SER A 7 -7.45 11.25 0.67
C SER A 7 -7.35 10.25 1.84
N MET A 8 -6.12 9.84 2.20
CA MET A 8 -5.87 8.94 3.32
C MET A 8 -6.10 9.57 4.71
N LEU A 9 -6.36 10.88 4.79
CA LEU A 9 -6.86 11.55 6.00
C LEU A 9 -8.34 11.29 6.26
N SER A 10 -9.06 10.75 5.30
CA SER A 10 -10.50 10.44 5.41
C SER A 10 -10.80 9.47 6.55
N LYS A 11 -11.98 9.62 7.17
CA LYS A 11 -12.39 8.93 8.40
C LYS A 11 -13.45 7.85 8.19
N ASP A 12 -13.67 7.43 6.95
CA ASP A 12 -14.56 6.30 6.62
C ASP A 12 -13.92 4.92 6.90
N ALA A 13 -12.63 4.92 7.29
CA ALA A 13 -11.95 3.80 7.92
C ALA A 13 -11.36 4.30 9.25
N SER A 14 -11.58 3.57 10.35
CA SER A 14 -11.18 4.02 11.70
C SER A 14 -9.71 3.71 11.98
N PRO A 15 -8.94 4.63 12.59
CA PRO A 15 -9.29 6.02 12.94
C PRO A 15 -9.31 6.96 11.72
N THR A 16 -8.51 6.68 10.73
CA THR A 16 -8.44 7.27 9.38
C THR A 16 -7.99 6.17 8.41
N ARG A 17 -8.07 6.42 7.08
CA ARG A 17 -7.53 5.46 6.11
C ARG A 17 -6.03 5.21 6.34
N LEU A 18 -5.23 6.26 6.58
CA LEU A 18 -3.81 6.14 6.90
C LEU A 18 -3.59 5.36 8.21
N GLY A 19 -4.39 5.63 9.24
CA GLY A 19 -4.33 4.88 10.49
C GLY A 19 -4.62 3.39 10.29
N ARG A 20 -5.63 3.06 9.47
CA ARG A 20 -5.93 1.68 9.08
C ARG A 20 -4.78 1.03 8.30
N ALA A 21 -4.15 1.76 7.37
CA ALA A 21 -2.97 1.30 6.65
C ALA A 21 -1.80 0.97 7.58
N LYS A 22 -1.54 1.84 8.57
CA LYS A 22 -0.51 1.59 9.60
C LYS A 22 -0.79 0.32 10.39
N THR A 23 -2.04 0.13 10.86
CA THR A 23 -2.43 -1.09 11.58
C THR A 23 -2.18 -2.33 10.72
N ALA A 24 -2.59 -2.31 9.46
CA ALA A 24 -2.34 -3.42 8.53
C ALA A 24 -0.85 -3.73 8.34
N ALA A 25 -0.02 -2.69 8.27
CA ALA A 25 1.43 -2.85 8.16
C ALA A 25 2.05 -3.43 9.46
N TYR A 26 1.58 -3.02 10.63
CA TYR A 26 2.01 -3.61 11.91
C TYR A 26 1.66 -5.10 11.99
N ASP A 27 0.41 -5.44 11.67
CA ASP A 27 -0.06 -6.83 11.76
C ASP A 27 0.70 -7.74 10.78
N LEU A 28 1.10 -7.23 9.60
CA LEU A 28 1.97 -7.96 8.68
C LEU A 28 3.37 -8.20 9.25
N LEU A 29 3.99 -7.19 9.87
CA LEU A 29 5.29 -7.35 10.52
C LEU A 29 5.25 -8.37 11.66
N ASP A 30 4.15 -8.41 12.41
CA ASP A 30 3.99 -9.36 13.52
C ASP A 30 3.70 -10.79 13.04
N ALA A 31 3.03 -10.93 11.90
CA ALA A 31 2.70 -12.24 11.33
C ALA A 31 3.88 -12.91 10.62
N LEU A 32 4.87 -12.14 10.17
CA LEU A 32 6.00 -12.60 9.37
C LEU A 32 7.35 -12.21 10.01
N PRO A 33 7.65 -12.72 11.22
CA PRO A 33 8.81 -12.26 12.00
C PRO A 33 10.17 -12.65 11.41
N GLY A 34 10.22 -13.61 10.47
CA GLY A 34 11.43 -14.08 9.81
C GLY A 34 11.78 -13.34 8.53
N ASP A 35 10.86 -12.54 7.99
CA ASP A 35 11.02 -11.91 6.69
C ASP A 35 11.71 -10.55 6.74
N ASN A 36 12.33 -10.18 5.62
CA ASN A 36 12.85 -8.84 5.37
C ASN A 36 11.74 -7.92 4.88
N PHE A 37 11.58 -6.76 5.52
CA PHE A 37 10.65 -5.74 5.07
C PHE A 37 11.34 -4.43 4.70
N GLY A 38 10.80 -3.74 3.72
CA GLY A 38 11.13 -2.36 3.41
C GLY A 38 9.87 -1.51 3.36
N ILE A 39 10.01 -0.19 3.46
CA ILE A 39 8.89 0.74 3.42
C ILE A 39 9.02 1.68 2.23
N ILE A 40 8.05 1.63 1.35
CA ILE A 40 7.81 2.65 0.33
C ILE A 40 6.63 3.51 0.80
N ILE A 41 6.77 4.81 0.78
CA ILE A 41 5.66 5.75 0.90
C ILE A 41 5.39 6.40 -0.44
N PHE A 42 4.13 6.70 -0.71
CA PHE A 42 3.77 7.29 -1.99
C PHE A 42 2.58 8.24 -1.92
N SER A 43 2.49 9.05 -2.94
CA SER A 43 1.41 9.96 -3.30
C SER A 43 1.52 10.15 -4.81
N GLY A 44 1.64 11.36 -5.35
CA GLY A 44 1.93 11.57 -6.77
C GLY A 44 3.31 11.05 -7.21
N ASP A 45 4.23 10.82 -6.27
CA ASP A 45 5.51 10.14 -6.47
C ASP A 45 5.71 9.05 -5.42
N ALA A 46 6.76 8.24 -5.55
CA ALA A 46 7.10 7.17 -4.63
C ALA A 46 8.52 7.32 -4.07
N VAL A 47 8.69 7.09 -2.78
CA VAL A 47 9.96 7.22 -2.06
C VAL A 47 10.23 5.96 -1.25
N LEU A 48 11.41 5.37 -1.40
CA LEU A 48 11.90 4.32 -0.51
C LEU A 48 12.29 4.95 0.82
N LEU A 49 11.43 4.81 1.82
CA LEU A 49 11.66 5.39 3.15
C LEU A 49 12.62 4.53 3.97
N MET A 50 12.47 3.21 3.88
CA MET A 50 13.36 2.25 4.52
C MET A 50 13.68 1.10 3.57
N PRO A 51 14.97 0.76 3.35
CA PRO A 51 15.36 -0.40 2.56
C PRO A 51 14.98 -1.69 3.29
N LEU A 52 15.08 -2.85 2.60
CA LEU A 52 14.83 -4.15 3.19
C LEU A 52 15.71 -4.39 4.42
N THR A 53 15.10 -4.81 5.52
CA THR A 53 15.75 -5.05 6.80
C THR A 53 14.96 -6.07 7.65
N HIS A 54 15.66 -6.79 8.52
CA HIS A 54 15.06 -7.63 9.58
C HIS A 54 14.73 -6.84 10.86
N ASP A 55 15.08 -5.55 10.93
CA ASP A 55 14.80 -4.72 12.12
C ASP A 55 13.33 -4.26 12.13
N HIS A 56 12.45 -5.17 12.59
CA HIS A 56 11.01 -4.90 12.68
C HIS A 56 10.67 -3.78 13.66
N ASN A 57 11.53 -3.52 14.67
CA ASN A 57 11.30 -2.42 15.61
C ASN A 57 11.51 -1.07 14.91
N ALA A 58 12.62 -0.92 14.17
CA ALA A 58 12.87 0.29 13.37
C ALA A 58 11.78 0.52 12.31
N LEU A 59 11.26 -0.56 11.68
CA LEU A 59 10.13 -0.49 10.75
C LEU A 59 8.87 0.03 11.44
N LYS A 60 8.52 -0.52 12.61
CA LYS A 60 7.35 -0.08 13.40
C LYS A 60 7.46 1.38 13.81
N GLU A 61 8.60 1.81 14.35
CA GLU A 61 8.83 3.22 14.70
C GLU A 61 8.67 4.14 13.47
N THR A 62 9.18 3.71 12.33
CA THR A 62 9.05 4.47 11.08
C THR A 62 7.59 4.57 10.63
N ILE A 63 6.82 3.46 10.68
CA ILE A 63 5.40 3.46 10.33
C ILE A 63 4.60 4.35 11.28
N GLU A 64 4.90 4.35 12.58
CA GLU A 64 4.21 5.19 13.56
C GLU A 64 4.32 6.68 13.22
N GLN A 65 5.49 7.11 12.75
CA GLN A 65 5.75 8.50 12.42
C GLN A 65 5.17 8.95 11.08
N LEU A 66 4.69 8.02 10.22
CA LEU A 66 4.16 8.37 8.91
C LEU A 66 3.02 9.40 9.01
N GLN A 67 3.10 10.40 8.16
CA GLN A 67 2.10 11.46 8.08
C GLN A 67 1.79 11.82 6.63
N PHE A 68 0.60 12.37 6.41
CA PHE A 68 0.29 13.05 5.16
C PHE A 68 1.32 14.17 4.90
N GLY A 69 1.69 14.34 3.63
CA GLY A 69 2.58 15.42 3.20
C GLY A 69 4.09 15.08 3.22
N TRP A 70 4.48 13.87 3.59
CA TRP A 70 5.87 13.42 3.49
C TRP A 70 6.32 13.23 2.04
N VAL A 71 5.39 13.00 1.13
CA VAL A 71 5.63 13.03 -0.32
C VAL A 71 5.04 14.32 -0.86
N SER A 72 5.86 15.14 -1.48
CA SER A 72 5.53 16.53 -1.85
C SER A 72 4.57 16.65 -3.03
N GLN A 73 4.49 15.65 -3.89
CA GLN A 73 3.65 15.66 -5.08
C GLN A 73 2.26 15.12 -4.77
N GLY A 74 1.23 15.93 -5.01
CA GLY A 74 -0.17 15.51 -4.82
C GLY A 74 -0.64 14.48 -5.85
N GLY A 75 -1.73 13.78 -5.54
CA GLY A 75 -2.27 12.67 -6.32
C GLY A 75 -1.79 11.32 -5.82
N THR A 76 -2.04 10.27 -6.59
CA THR A 76 -1.59 8.89 -6.32
C THR A 76 -1.03 8.31 -7.61
N ASN A 77 0.13 7.67 -7.56
CA ASN A 77 0.79 7.10 -8.73
C ASN A 77 1.34 5.70 -8.41
N LEU A 78 0.52 4.69 -8.66
CA LEU A 78 0.86 3.29 -8.41
C LEU A 78 1.94 2.76 -9.37
N GLU A 79 2.09 3.35 -10.56
CA GLU A 79 3.16 2.97 -11.49
C GLU A 79 4.54 3.25 -10.91
N ASN A 80 4.74 4.41 -10.27
CA ASN A 80 5.98 4.76 -9.59
C ASN A 80 6.28 3.80 -8.43
N VAL A 81 5.26 3.36 -7.69
CA VAL A 81 5.41 2.38 -6.61
C VAL A 81 5.97 1.06 -7.12
N VAL A 82 5.34 0.48 -8.15
CA VAL A 82 5.78 -0.79 -8.73
C VAL A 82 7.20 -0.68 -9.29
N ARG A 83 7.49 0.41 -10.02
CA ARG A 83 8.82 0.65 -10.57
C ARG A 83 9.89 0.75 -9.48
N LEU A 84 9.60 1.46 -8.39
CA LEU A 84 10.52 1.59 -7.26
C LEU A 84 10.74 0.27 -6.53
N ALA A 85 9.69 -0.51 -6.32
CA ALA A 85 9.79 -1.85 -5.73
C ALA A 85 10.69 -2.77 -6.57
N LEU A 86 10.48 -2.82 -7.89
CA LEU A 86 11.33 -3.60 -8.80
C LEU A 86 12.81 -3.16 -8.75
N GLN A 87 13.08 -1.85 -8.60
CA GLN A 87 14.44 -1.35 -8.44
C GLN A 87 15.05 -1.74 -7.10
N THR A 88 14.25 -1.76 -6.03
CA THR A 88 14.68 -2.13 -4.68
C THR A 88 15.05 -3.61 -4.63
N PHE A 89 14.19 -4.50 -5.11
CA PHE A 89 14.46 -5.94 -5.13
C PHE A 89 15.63 -6.33 -6.04
N LYS A 90 15.85 -5.63 -7.16
CA LYS A 90 17.06 -5.86 -8.02
C LYS A 90 18.39 -5.57 -7.31
N ARG A 91 18.39 -4.74 -6.28
CA ARG A 91 19.58 -4.40 -5.50
C ARG A 91 19.82 -5.41 -4.38
N ASP A 92 18.79 -6.09 -3.96
CA ASP A 92 18.88 -7.16 -2.99
C ASP A 92 19.36 -8.44 -3.71
N LYS A 93 20.48 -9.01 -3.24
CA LYS A 93 21.19 -10.10 -3.91
C LYS A 93 20.78 -11.48 -3.40
N GLU A 94 19.75 -11.61 -2.61
CA GLU A 94 19.20 -12.91 -2.24
C GLU A 94 18.50 -13.52 -3.46
N ALA A 95 19.25 -14.35 -4.19
CA ALA A 95 18.91 -14.78 -5.55
C ALA A 95 17.68 -15.67 -5.65
N ASP A 96 17.22 -16.25 -4.54
CA ASP A 96 16.10 -17.21 -4.49
C ASP A 96 14.90 -16.72 -3.64
N ALA A 97 14.97 -15.50 -3.08
CA ALA A 97 13.90 -14.94 -2.27
C ALA A 97 12.69 -14.55 -3.14
N LYS A 98 11.50 -14.95 -2.71
CA LYS A 98 10.27 -14.50 -3.33
C LYS A 98 9.94 -13.09 -2.87
N ASN A 99 9.77 -12.21 -3.83
CA ASN A 99 9.51 -10.82 -3.56
C ASN A 99 8.00 -10.54 -3.63
N ALA A 100 7.47 -9.91 -2.59
CA ALA A 100 6.09 -9.44 -2.55
C ALA A 100 6.04 -7.94 -2.31
N LEU A 101 5.15 -7.27 -3.03
CA LEU A 101 4.81 -5.86 -2.82
C LEU A 101 3.40 -5.77 -2.27
N VAL A 102 3.26 -5.31 -1.04
CA VAL A 102 1.96 -5.01 -0.43
C VAL A 102 1.66 -3.52 -0.61
N ILE A 103 0.52 -3.20 -1.24
CA ILE A 103 0.08 -1.81 -1.47
C ILE A 103 -1.16 -1.53 -0.60
N LEU A 104 -1.06 -0.54 0.26
CA LEU A 104 -2.11 -0.07 1.15
C LEU A 104 -2.57 1.33 0.68
N SER A 105 -3.74 1.42 0.03
CA SER A 105 -4.23 2.65 -0.62
C SER A 105 -5.75 2.67 -0.72
N ASP A 106 -6.33 3.84 -0.97
CA ASP A 106 -7.72 3.97 -1.41
C ASP A 106 -7.89 3.86 -2.94
N GLY A 107 -6.78 3.73 -3.67
CA GLY A 107 -6.79 3.48 -5.11
C GLY A 107 -7.27 4.64 -5.98
N GLU A 108 -7.41 5.87 -5.43
CA GLU A 108 -7.69 7.07 -6.23
C GLU A 108 -6.48 7.45 -7.11
N ASP A 109 -6.07 6.52 -7.98
CA ASP A 109 -4.92 6.68 -8.86
C ASP A 109 -5.18 7.79 -9.88
N THR A 110 -4.27 8.75 -9.94
CA THR A 110 -4.32 9.87 -10.89
C THR A 110 -3.59 9.60 -12.19
N VAL A 111 -2.84 8.50 -12.24
CA VAL A 111 -2.10 8.02 -13.41
C VAL A 111 -2.47 6.57 -13.65
N ASN A 112 -3.16 6.29 -14.74
CA ASN A 112 -3.54 4.92 -15.07
C ASN A 112 -2.31 4.02 -15.17
N ILE A 113 -2.34 2.90 -14.45
CA ILE A 113 -1.31 1.88 -14.53
C ILE A 113 -1.22 1.36 -15.95
N THR A 114 -0.01 1.35 -16.49
CA THR A 114 0.22 0.82 -17.83
C THR A 114 0.35 -0.70 -17.81
N TYR A 115 -0.08 -1.35 -18.90
CA TYR A 115 0.16 -2.77 -19.12
C TYR A 115 1.64 -3.14 -18.97
N LYS A 116 2.55 -2.24 -19.42
CA LYS A 116 4.00 -2.46 -19.34
C LYS A 116 4.51 -2.59 -17.91
N THR A 117 3.94 -1.83 -16.97
CA THR A 117 4.33 -1.88 -15.55
C THR A 117 3.89 -3.18 -14.92
N ALA A 118 2.66 -3.61 -15.15
CA ALA A 118 2.15 -4.88 -14.66
C ALA A 118 2.92 -6.07 -15.28
N GLU A 119 3.21 -6.01 -16.58
CA GLU A 119 4.00 -7.02 -17.28
C GLU A 119 5.44 -7.09 -16.74
N ALA A 120 6.08 -5.95 -16.46
CA ALA A 120 7.41 -5.92 -15.84
C ALA A 120 7.41 -6.57 -14.45
N ALA A 121 6.39 -6.32 -13.63
CA ALA A 121 6.23 -6.97 -12.33
C ALA A 121 6.12 -8.50 -12.49
N ARG A 122 5.28 -8.97 -13.41
CA ARG A 122 5.11 -10.40 -13.72
C ARG A 122 6.40 -11.05 -14.21
N GLN A 123 7.15 -10.41 -15.12
CA GLN A 123 8.44 -10.91 -15.66
C GLN A 123 9.50 -11.06 -14.56
N HIS A 124 9.43 -10.24 -13.53
CA HIS A 124 10.31 -10.30 -12.36
C HIS A 124 9.73 -11.12 -11.22
N GLN A 125 8.66 -11.88 -11.45
CA GLN A 125 7.99 -12.72 -10.44
C GLN A 125 7.61 -11.97 -9.16
N LEU A 126 7.37 -10.64 -9.28
CA LEU A 126 6.93 -9.82 -8.17
C LEU A 126 5.43 -10.05 -7.92
N ILE A 127 5.09 -10.66 -6.80
CA ILE A 127 3.70 -10.80 -6.35
C ILE A 127 3.23 -9.45 -5.80
N ILE A 128 2.12 -8.92 -6.32
CA ILE A 128 1.55 -7.66 -5.82
C ILE A 128 0.23 -7.95 -5.12
N VAL A 129 0.23 -7.80 -3.80
CA VAL A 129 -0.98 -7.87 -2.98
C VAL A 129 -1.45 -6.46 -2.68
N THR A 130 -2.73 -6.20 -2.89
CA THR A 130 -3.28 -4.85 -2.72
C THR A 130 -4.42 -4.84 -1.72
N ALA A 131 -4.41 -3.84 -0.84
CA ALA A 131 -5.45 -3.61 0.14
C ALA A 131 -6.14 -2.27 -0.11
N GLY A 132 -7.43 -2.32 -0.45
CA GLY A 132 -8.27 -1.14 -0.62
C GLY A 132 -8.80 -0.64 0.72
N ILE A 133 -8.60 0.64 1.02
CA ILE A 133 -8.96 1.25 2.30
C ILE A 133 -9.95 2.39 2.07
N GLY A 134 -11.09 2.34 2.74
CA GLY A 134 -12.18 3.30 2.60
C GLY A 134 -13.44 2.69 2.03
N THR A 135 -14.40 3.55 1.67
CA THR A 135 -15.71 3.16 1.14
C THR A 135 -15.95 3.68 -0.27
N THR A 136 -16.71 2.94 -1.06
CA THR A 136 -17.11 3.36 -2.41
C THR A 136 -18.17 4.47 -2.39
N ILE A 137 -18.88 4.63 -1.27
CA ILE A 137 -19.78 5.78 -1.04
C ILE A 137 -18.97 7.06 -0.94
N GLY A 138 -17.82 6.98 -0.25
CA GLY A 138 -16.89 8.06 -0.04
C GLY A 138 -17.25 8.96 1.13
N THR A 139 -16.30 9.85 1.45
CA THR A 139 -16.43 10.84 2.52
C THR A 139 -15.62 12.09 2.20
N THR A 140 -15.91 13.17 2.90
CA THR A 140 -15.11 14.40 2.81
C THR A 140 -13.77 14.22 3.49
N ILE A 141 -12.77 14.96 3.00
CA ILE A 141 -11.41 14.92 3.53
C ILE A 141 -11.27 16.01 4.61
N PRO A 142 -10.81 15.71 5.84
CA PRO A 142 -10.52 16.70 6.85
C PRO A 142 -9.39 17.65 6.42
N ASP A 143 -9.52 18.94 6.77
CA ASP A 143 -8.48 19.94 6.57
C ASP A 143 -8.55 20.98 7.70
N GLU A 144 -7.64 20.86 8.66
CA GLU A 144 -7.58 21.75 9.84
C GLU A 144 -7.25 23.19 9.49
N GLN A 145 -6.65 23.43 8.32
CA GLN A 145 -6.33 24.78 7.85
C GLN A 145 -7.52 25.47 7.16
N SER A 146 -8.56 24.72 6.82
CA SER A 146 -9.77 25.23 6.21
C SER A 146 -10.75 25.76 7.26
N PRO A 147 -11.35 26.94 7.08
CA PRO A 147 -12.38 27.45 7.99
C PRO A 147 -13.59 26.51 8.17
N SER A 148 -13.86 25.68 7.19
CA SER A 148 -14.94 24.67 7.25
C SER A 148 -14.49 23.34 7.88
N GLY A 149 -13.22 23.19 8.24
CA GLY A 149 -12.63 21.91 8.69
C GLY A 149 -12.52 20.84 7.59
N LEU A 150 -12.85 21.19 6.34
CA LEU A 150 -12.91 20.27 5.20
C LEU A 150 -12.11 20.78 4.01
N TYR A 151 -11.45 19.86 3.32
CA TYR A 151 -10.70 20.18 2.12
C TYR A 151 -11.59 20.61 0.96
N ARG A 152 -11.16 21.66 0.27
CA ARG A 152 -11.85 22.23 -0.90
C ARG A 152 -10.92 22.19 -2.12
N ASP A 153 -11.51 21.97 -3.25
CA ASP A 153 -10.82 22.09 -4.54
C ASP A 153 -10.54 23.56 -4.92
N ARG A 154 -9.90 23.76 -6.07
CA ARG A 154 -9.60 25.11 -6.60
C ARG A 154 -10.85 25.94 -6.91
N ARG A 155 -12.02 25.31 -7.01
CA ARG A 155 -13.33 25.96 -7.23
C ARG A 155 -14.07 26.23 -5.93
N GLY A 156 -13.46 25.91 -4.78
CA GLY A 156 -14.05 26.07 -3.45
C GLY A 156 -15.08 25.02 -3.08
N GLN A 157 -15.23 23.94 -3.83
CA GLN A 157 -16.15 22.85 -3.54
C GLN A 157 -15.51 21.83 -2.60
N HIS A 158 -16.29 21.24 -1.69
CA HIS A 158 -15.82 20.15 -0.85
C HIS A 158 -15.47 18.94 -1.70
N VAL A 159 -14.27 18.38 -1.48
CA VAL A 159 -13.83 17.17 -2.16
C VAL A 159 -14.34 15.96 -1.40
N VAL A 160 -15.00 15.05 -2.11
CA VAL A 160 -15.40 13.72 -1.62
C VAL A 160 -14.45 12.71 -2.22
N SER A 161 -13.70 12.02 -1.34
CA SER A 161 -12.81 10.93 -1.71
C SER A 161 -13.53 9.60 -1.57
N LYS A 162 -13.30 8.68 -2.51
CA LYS A 162 -13.92 7.34 -2.56
C LYS A 162 -12.86 6.27 -2.77
N LEU A 163 -13.09 5.10 -2.20
CA LEU A 163 -12.30 3.94 -2.60
C LEU A 163 -12.56 3.64 -4.08
N ASN A 164 -11.50 3.62 -4.88
CA ASN A 164 -11.50 3.13 -6.25
C ASN A 164 -10.66 1.83 -6.35
N PRO A 165 -11.28 0.65 -6.39
CA PRO A 165 -10.54 -0.60 -6.37
C PRO A 165 -9.96 -1.01 -7.73
N GLU A 166 -10.29 -0.34 -8.84
CA GLU A 166 -9.99 -0.82 -10.20
C GLU A 166 -8.50 -1.04 -10.45
N SER A 167 -7.67 -0.02 -10.19
CA SER A 167 -6.22 -0.10 -10.39
C SER A 167 -5.57 -1.13 -9.44
N LEU A 168 -6.04 -1.20 -8.20
CA LEU A 168 -5.57 -2.16 -7.20
C LEU A 168 -5.89 -3.60 -7.60
N GLN A 169 -7.13 -3.86 -8.01
CA GLN A 169 -7.57 -5.17 -8.51
C GLN A 169 -6.84 -5.58 -9.79
N TYR A 170 -6.59 -4.62 -10.66
CA TYR A 170 -5.85 -4.87 -11.90
C TYR A 170 -4.43 -5.35 -11.60
N LEU A 171 -3.66 -4.62 -10.78
CA LEU A 171 -2.30 -5.02 -10.39
C LEU A 171 -2.26 -6.40 -9.76
N ALA A 172 -3.11 -6.65 -8.76
CA ALA A 172 -3.17 -7.93 -8.08
C ALA A 172 -3.40 -9.08 -9.06
N ARG A 173 -4.39 -8.95 -9.97
CA ARG A 173 -4.71 -10.00 -10.96
C ARG A 173 -3.59 -10.26 -11.97
N GLN A 174 -2.81 -9.22 -12.33
CA GLN A 174 -1.74 -9.36 -13.33
C GLN A 174 -0.47 -10.01 -12.78
N THR A 175 -0.35 -10.14 -11.46
CA THR A 175 0.88 -10.57 -10.77
C THR A 175 0.65 -11.75 -9.82
N ASP A 176 -0.39 -12.55 -10.06
CA ASP A 176 -0.80 -13.69 -9.23
C ASP A 176 -0.99 -13.34 -7.74
N GLY A 177 -1.22 -12.05 -7.47
CA GLY A 177 -1.51 -11.52 -6.15
C GLY A 177 -3.00 -11.52 -5.85
N GLN A 178 -3.37 -10.77 -4.80
CA GLN A 178 -4.75 -10.69 -4.31
C GLN A 178 -5.11 -9.25 -3.97
N TYR A 179 -6.37 -8.88 -4.23
CA TYR A 179 -6.99 -7.66 -3.72
C TYR A 179 -7.90 -7.99 -2.54
N VAL A 180 -7.80 -7.22 -1.46
CA VAL A 180 -8.71 -7.27 -0.32
C VAL A 180 -9.17 -5.87 0.02
N GLN A 181 -10.45 -5.70 0.37
CA GLN A 181 -10.93 -4.44 0.95
C GLN A 181 -10.86 -4.53 2.48
N LEU A 182 -10.12 -3.62 3.12
CA LEU A 182 -9.97 -3.57 4.58
C LEU A 182 -11.14 -2.81 5.22
N SER A 183 -12.34 -3.41 5.18
CA SER A 183 -13.56 -2.82 5.73
C SER A 183 -13.59 -2.84 7.27
N ASP A 184 -13.04 -3.90 7.88
CA ASP A 184 -13.11 -4.17 9.32
C ASP A 184 -11.91 -4.99 9.80
N GLY A 185 -11.87 -5.35 11.07
CA GLY A 185 -10.79 -6.16 11.65
C GLY A 185 -10.75 -7.59 11.12
N ALA A 186 -11.90 -8.18 10.79
CA ALA A 186 -11.95 -9.54 10.24
C ALA A 186 -11.37 -9.59 8.81
N ALA A 187 -11.60 -8.55 8.01
CA ALA A 187 -10.98 -8.41 6.69
C ALA A 187 -9.46 -8.23 6.81
N LEU A 188 -9.01 -7.47 7.81
CA LEU A 188 -7.59 -7.29 8.09
C LEU A 188 -6.90 -8.60 8.49
N ASN A 189 -7.49 -9.37 9.42
CA ASN A 189 -6.92 -10.66 9.82
C ASN A 189 -6.84 -11.64 8.65
N ARG A 190 -7.87 -11.71 7.80
CA ARG A 190 -7.82 -12.54 6.59
C ARG A 190 -6.73 -12.09 5.63
N PHE A 191 -6.59 -10.79 5.42
CA PHE A 191 -5.55 -10.23 4.57
C PHE A 191 -4.15 -10.63 5.02
N VAL A 192 -3.86 -10.52 6.32
CA VAL A 192 -2.57 -10.90 6.90
C VAL A 192 -2.34 -12.41 6.78
N SER A 193 -3.33 -13.24 7.12
CA SER A 193 -3.25 -14.70 6.97
C SER A 193 -3.02 -15.14 5.52
N ASP A 194 -3.76 -14.55 4.58
CA ASP A 194 -3.63 -14.88 3.16
C ASP A 194 -2.24 -14.54 2.59
N ILE A 195 -1.60 -13.49 3.09
CA ILE A 195 -0.21 -13.14 2.70
C ILE A 195 0.77 -14.15 3.31
N ALA A 196 0.66 -14.44 4.60
CA ALA A 196 1.51 -15.42 5.27
C ALA A 196 1.44 -16.76 4.57
N ASP A 197 0.23 -17.29 4.32
CA ASP A 197 0.02 -18.56 3.63
C ASP A 197 0.65 -18.57 2.22
N ARG A 198 0.61 -17.47 1.49
CA ARG A 198 1.20 -17.37 0.13
C ARG A 198 2.72 -17.36 0.15
N LEU A 199 3.32 -16.78 1.16
CA LEU A 199 4.77 -16.77 1.34
C LEU A 199 5.25 -18.13 1.86
N ASP A 200 4.56 -18.74 2.84
CA ASP A 200 4.91 -20.04 3.45
C ASP A 200 4.70 -21.24 2.50
N ILE A 201 3.61 -21.29 1.72
CA ILE A 201 3.34 -22.41 0.78
C ILE A 201 4.50 -22.65 -0.19
N THR A 202 5.42 -21.72 -0.25
CA THR A 202 6.53 -21.78 -1.17
C THR A 202 7.81 -22.35 -0.58
N GLU A 203 7.99 -22.32 0.73
CA GLU A 203 9.10 -23.01 1.40
C GLU A 203 8.89 -24.54 1.42
N GLY A 204 7.65 -25.01 1.48
CA GLY A 204 7.30 -26.44 1.53
C GLY A 204 7.32 -27.19 0.20
N ARG A 205 7.66 -26.57 -0.93
CA ARG A 205 7.72 -27.23 -2.26
C ARG A 205 9.11 -27.65 -2.72
N GLU A 206 10.15 -27.31 -2.00
CA GLU A 206 11.54 -27.70 -2.33
C GLU A 206 12.02 -28.97 -1.60
N GLU A 207 11.20 -29.64 -0.79
CA GLU A 207 11.55 -30.89 -0.09
C GLU A 207 10.84 -32.14 -0.65
N VAL A 208 10.62 -32.28 -1.96
CA VAL A 208 10.20 -33.58 -2.55
C VAL A 208 10.95 -33.86 -3.83
#